data_86fe4b1f4af76b0e40f30168617a78d5
#
_entry.id   86fe4b1f4af76b0e40f30168617a78d5
#
_cell.length_a   1.000
_cell.length_b   1.000
_cell.length_c   1.000
_cell.angle_alpha   90.00
_cell.angle_beta   90.00
_cell.angle_gamma   90.00
#
_symmetry.space_group_name_H-M   'P 1'
#
loop_
_entity.id
_entity.type
_entity.pdbx_description
1 polymer ?
#
loop_
_entity_poly.entity_id
_entity_poly.type
_entity_poly.pdbx_seq_one_letter_code
_entity_poly.pdbx_strand_id
1 'polypeptide(L)'
;MKEKLEVLQAFVDEMKNNSSLIAKKAIINAYGKNPFIKSALVYAYDPYKKYYVTSKTCKKNEDICDMNSIHETIFSLLNDLNDRVYTGHDAIAMVNAFILQHKEYEDLIFSIIDRNMEIRASSSVINKVIPNLIPTFDVALATKYEPKFCDFENEEWLGSRKLDGVRCIIRKEEDSVIAYSRQGNEFTTLQKVLDEVAKIPGNFVLDGEICMMDEEGNEDFQGIMKQIKRKNHTMDNPRYVIFDYLTLEEFDTKVGTRSLISRLYDIEEKRVTLQESNILSVLPQIRVKDLEHLSKMIAEADKAGYEGIMLRKNVGYEGKRSKNLLKCKKFFDAEYVVESLDFDNHRIIRDGKEVVVPMLAQAYITHKGYEVAVGSGWNQEQRIKYEANPELLIGKTITVQYFEETKNQEGGISLRFPTVKHVYENGRTV
;
A
#
# COMPACT_ATOMS: atom_id res chain seq x y z
N MET A 1 21.21 22.11 -19.72
CA MET A 1 20.38 21.55 -18.62
C MET A 1 19.40 22.59 -18.08
N LYS A 2 19.82 23.82 -17.85
CA LYS A 2 19.00 24.90 -17.26
C LYS A 2 17.62 25.04 -17.92
N GLU A 3 17.52 25.26 -19.24
CA GLU A 3 16.23 25.38 -19.96
C GLU A 3 15.30 24.19 -19.76
N LYS A 4 15.85 22.96 -19.65
CA LYS A 4 15.05 21.75 -19.42
C LYS A 4 14.48 21.70 -18.01
N LEU A 5 15.26 22.15 -17.00
CA LEU A 5 14.80 22.25 -15.62
C LEU A 5 13.76 23.37 -15.45
N GLU A 6 13.93 24.48 -16.15
CA GLU A 6 12.95 25.59 -16.18
C GLU A 6 11.58 25.13 -16.70
N VAL A 7 11.56 24.40 -17.81
CA VAL A 7 10.30 23.83 -18.37
C VAL A 7 9.68 22.80 -17.42
N LEU A 8 10.51 21.99 -16.77
CA LEU A 8 10.03 21.03 -15.77
C LEU A 8 9.47 21.73 -14.54
N GLN A 9 10.11 22.81 -14.06
CA GLN A 9 9.62 23.62 -12.96
C GLN A 9 8.26 24.22 -13.29
N ALA A 10 8.11 24.82 -14.49
CA ALA A 10 6.85 25.37 -14.95
C ALA A 10 5.72 24.31 -14.96
N PHE A 11 6.03 23.10 -15.43
CA PHE A 11 5.08 21.96 -15.39
C PHE A 11 4.66 21.63 -13.95
N VAL A 12 5.62 21.52 -13.03
CA VAL A 12 5.35 21.17 -11.63
C VAL A 12 4.52 22.26 -10.95
N ASP A 13 4.84 23.52 -11.17
CA ASP A 13 4.13 24.67 -10.60
C ASP A 13 2.69 24.74 -11.12
N GLU A 14 2.49 24.52 -12.42
CA GLU A 14 1.16 24.49 -13.00
C GLU A 14 0.32 23.33 -12.44
N MET A 15 0.94 22.14 -12.26
CA MET A 15 0.32 20.99 -11.63
C MET A 15 -0.03 21.22 -10.15
N LYS A 16 0.84 21.89 -9.39
CA LYS A 16 0.61 22.23 -7.97
C LYS A 16 -0.52 23.24 -7.81
N ASN A 17 -0.59 24.22 -8.70
CA ASN A 17 -1.58 25.30 -8.66
C ASN A 17 -2.98 24.87 -9.13
N ASN A 18 -3.14 23.66 -9.69
CA ASN A 18 -4.41 23.15 -10.14
C ASN A 18 -4.86 21.95 -9.31
N SER A 19 -6.05 22.05 -8.70
CA SER A 19 -6.64 20.96 -7.90
C SER A 19 -7.56 20.04 -8.72
N SER A 20 -8.12 20.54 -9.83
CA SER A 20 -9.04 19.80 -10.70
C SER A 20 -8.34 18.65 -11.45
N LEU A 21 -8.91 17.45 -11.38
CA LEU A 21 -8.42 16.30 -12.15
C LEU A 21 -8.47 16.54 -13.66
N ILE A 22 -9.47 17.28 -14.16
CA ILE A 22 -9.61 17.63 -15.57
C ILE A 22 -8.48 18.57 -15.99
N ALA A 23 -8.23 19.61 -15.21
CA ALA A 23 -7.13 20.55 -15.47
C ALA A 23 -5.77 19.83 -15.44
N LYS A 24 -5.51 18.97 -14.46
CA LYS A 24 -4.28 18.18 -14.38
C LYS A 24 -4.05 17.29 -15.59
N LYS A 25 -5.10 16.61 -16.08
CA LYS A 25 -5.00 15.84 -17.32
C LYS A 25 -4.68 16.69 -18.53
N ALA A 26 -5.26 17.90 -18.63
CA ALA A 26 -4.95 18.84 -19.70
C ALA A 26 -3.49 19.30 -19.66
N ILE A 27 -2.96 19.63 -18.46
CA ILE A 27 -1.56 20.00 -18.26
C ILE A 27 -0.64 18.83 -18.64
N ILE A 28 -0.89 17.60 -18.13
CA ILE A 28 -0.11 16.42 -18.51
C ILE A 28 -0.12 16.19 -20.02
N ASN A 29 -1.25 16.40 -20.69
CA ASN A 29 -1.34 16.26 -22.15
C ASN A 29 -0.53 17.34 -22.90
N ALA A 30 -0.59 18.59 -22.43
CA ALA A 30 0.14 19.71 -23.02
C ALA A 30 1.65 19.50 -22.94
N TYR A 31 2.15 19.15 -21.77
CA TYR A 31 3.58 18.92 -21.52
C TYR A 31 4.05 17.50 -21.92
N GLY A 32 3.14 16.56 -22.08
CA GLY A 32 3.44 15.14 -22.33
C GLY A 32 4.12 14.82 -23.66
N LYS A 33 4.29 15.79 -24.55
CA LYS A 33 5.11 15.67 -25.77
C LYS A 33 6.60 15.91 -25.48
N ASN A 34 6.93 16.59 -24.38
CA ASN A 34 8.32 16.88 -24.02
C ASN A 34 9.02 15.62 -23.47
N PRO A 35 10.11 15.14 -24.12
CA PRO A 35 10.81 13.93 -23.69
C PRO A 35 11.41 14.07 -22.29
N PHE A 36 11.89 15.26 -21.91
CA PHE A 36 12.50 15.50 -20.61
C PHE A 36 11.47 15.37 -19.48
N ILE A 37 10.26 15.91 -19.66
CA ILE A 37 9.17 15.77 -18.71
C ILE A 37 8.71 14.31 -18.60
N LYS A 38 8.58 13.59 -19.72
CA LYS A 38 8.29 12.15 -19.67
C LYS A 38 9.32 11.41 -18.83
N SER A 39 10.60 11.66 -19.08
CA SER A 39 11.67 11.04 -18.30
C SER A 39 11.56 11.41 -16.81
N ALA A 40 11.37 12.69 -16.47
CA ALA A 40 11.23 13.13 -15.09
C ALA A 40 10.06 12.42 -14.38
N LEU A 41 8.92 12.25 -15.05
CA LEU A 41 7.78 11.50 -14.53
C LEU A 41 8.12 10.02 -14.32
N VAL A 42 8.83 9.39 -15.25
CA VAL A 42 9.29 8.00 -15.08
C VAL A 42 10.24 7.90 -13.89
N TYR A 43 11.28 8.72 -13.84
CA TYR A 43 12.27 8.65 -12.76
C TYR A 43 11.66 8.96 -11.38
N ALA A 44 10.65 9.83 -11.29
CA ALA A 44 9.99 10.14 -10.04
C ALA A 44 8.95 9.08 -9.60
N TYR A 45 8.31 8.37 -10.53
CA TYR A 45 7.15 7.53 -10.21
C TYR A 45 7.28 6.05 -10.58
N ASP A 46 8.33 5.63 -11.29
CA ASP A 46 8.58 4.22 -11.60
C ASP A 46 8.88 3.44 -10.30
N PRO A 47 8.05 2.45 -9.88
CA PRO A 47 8.24 1.72 -8.65
C PRO A 47 9.54 0.91 -8.59
N TYR A 48 10.12 0.60 -9.72
CA TYR A 48 11.36 -0.21 -9.81
C TYR A 48 12.65 0.61 -9.67
N LYS A 49 12.59 1.94 -9.78
CA LYS A 49 13.75 2.81 -9.59
C LYS A 49 14.00 3.10 -8.12
N LYS A 50 15.26 2.98 -7.67
CA LYS A 50 15.68 3.21 -6.29
C LYS A 50 16.99 4.01 -6.28
N TYR A 51 17.03 5.13 -5.57
CA TYR A 51 18.21 6.01 -5.55
C TYR A 51 19.04 5.91 -4.28
N TYR A 52 18.54 5.27 -3.22
CA TYR A 52 19.23 4.98 -1.95
C TYR A 52 19.73 6.21 -1.20
N VAL A 53 19.41 7.40 -1.65
CA VAL A 53 19.64 8.71 -1.00
C VAL A 53 18.31 9.46 -0.91
N THR A 54 18.25 10.45 -0.03
CA THR A 54 17.08 11.32 0.14
C THR A 54 17.54 12.77 0.27
N SER A 55 16.65 13.72 -0.02
CA SER A 55 16.90 15.15 0.23
C SER A 55 17.37 15.40 1.66
N LYS A 56 16.71 14.77 2.64
CA LYS A 56 17.07 14.87 4.07
C LYS A 56 18.50 14.43 4.34
N THR A 57 18.94 13.35 3.69
CA THR A 57 20.31 12.81 3.89
C THR A 57 21.35 13.73 3.25
N CYS A 58 21.07 14.23 2.06
CA CYS A 58 21.97 15.15 1.35
C CYS A 58 22.06 16.49 2.06
N LYS A 59 20.94 17.11 2.43
CA LYS A 59 20.90 18.39 3.17
C LYS A 59 21.58 18.31 4.54
N LYS A 60 21.54 17.15 5.21
CA LYS A 60 22.25 16.95 6.48
C LYS A 60 23.78 16.90 6.32
N ASN A 61 24.26 16.56 5.13
CA ASN A 61 25.67 16.35 4.80
C ASN A 61 26.07 17.23 3.58
N GLU A 62 25.70 18.50 3.59
CA GLU A 62 25.96 19.45 2.48
C GLU A 62 27.45 19.69 2.21
N ASP A 63 28.28 19.47 3.23
CA ASP A 63 29.74 19.55 3.16
C ASP A 63 30.35 18.39 2.35
N ILE A 64 29.65 17.29 2.20
CA ILE A 64 30.11 16.17 1.39
C ILE A 64 29.74 16.43 -0.08
N CYS A 65 30.72 16.84 -0.88
CA CYS A 65 30.53 17.18 -2.29
C CYS A 65 31.77 16.81 -3.10
N ASP A 66 31.59 16.14 -4.25
CA ASP A 66 32.66 15.88 -5.21
C ASP A 66 32.59 16.87 -6.39
N MET A 67 33.37 17.92 -6.33
CA MET A 67 33.44 18.97 -7.36
C MET A 67 33.94 18.48 -8.72
N ASN A 68 34.53 17.29 -8.79
CA ASN A 68 34.97 16.68 -10.05
C ASN A 68 33.85 15.84 -10.73
N SER A 69 32.70 15.74 -10.08
CA SER A 69 31.55 15.02 -10.63
C SER A 69 30.98 15.78 -11.83
N ILE A 70 30.90 15.13 -12.98
CA ILE A 70 30.28 15.68 -14.21
C ILE A 70 29.17 14.77 -14.65
N HIS A 71 27.94 15.02 -14.17
CA HIS A 71 26.75 14.42 -14.76
C HIS A 71 26.06 15.46 -15.66
N GLU A 72 25.96 15.15 -16.94
CA GLU A 72 25.34 16.06 -17.92
C GLU A 72 23.84 16.26 -17.67
N THR A 73 23.20 15.26 -17.08
CA THR A 73 21.75 15.27 -16.80
C THR A 73 21.44 14.68 -15.44
N ILE A 74 20.32 15.13 -14.83
CA ILE A 74 19.80 14.49 -13.64
C ILE A 74 19.56 12.99 -13.84
N PHE A 75 19.19 12.55 -15.05
CA PHE A 75 18.86 11.15 -15.34
C PHE A 75 20.11 10.27 -15.38
N SER A 76 21.27 10.78 -15.85
CA SER A 76 22.52 10.02 -15.76
C SER A 76 22.93 9.79 -14.30
N LEU A 77 22.85 10.81 -13.46
CA LEU A 77 23.07 10.67 -12.02
C LEU A 77 22.11 9.64 -11.39
N LEU A 78 20.82 9.74 -11.70
CA LEU A 78 19.82 8.84 -11.14
C LEU A 78 19.98 7.40 -11.61
N ASN A 79 20.48 7.16 -12.82
CA ASN A 79 20.83 5.81 -13.27
C ASN A 79 22.00 5.25 -12.46
N ASP A 80 23.08 6.02 -12.30
CA ASP A 80 24.24 5.58 -11.54
C ASP A 80 23.89 5.29 -10.06
N LEU A 81 22.95 6.06 -9.47
CA LEU A 81 22.43 5.78 -8.14
C LEU A 81 21.57 4.51 -8.11
N ASN A 82 20.69 4.33 -9.11
CA ASN A 82 19.84 3.14 -9.22
C ASN A 82 20.69 1.87 -9.38
N ASP A 83 21.72 1.94 -10.21
CA ASP A 83 22.61 0.82 -10.53
C ASP A 83 23.72 0.65 -9.46
N ARG A 84 23.67 1.48 -8.39
CA ARG A 84 24.60 1.46 -7.26
C ARG A 84 26.06 1.66 -7.63
N VAL A 85 26.32 2.42 -8.70
CA VAL A 85 27.66 2.86 -9.05
C VAL A 85 28.24 3.70 -7.90
N TYR A 86 27.41 4.55 -7.30
CA TYR A 86 27.74 5.31 -6.09
C TYR A 86 26.86 4.86 -4.92
N THR A 87 27.47 4.76 -3.73
CA THR A 87 26.78 4.34 -2.50
C THR A 87 27.24 5.16 -1.30
N GLY A 88 26.43 5.24 -0.23
CA GLY A 88 26.82 5.93 1.00
C GLY A 88 27.20 7.38 0.79
N HIS A 89 28.39 7.79 1.26
CA HIS A 89 28.88 9.16 1.15
C HIS A 89 29.18 9.57 -0.29
N ASP A 90 29.65 8.65 -1.14
CA ASP A 90 29.90 8.94 -2.56
C ASP A 90 28.61 9.32 -3.29
N ALA A 91 27.51 8.61 -3.00
CA ALA A 91 26.20 8.95 -3.55
C ALA A 91 25.71 10.33 -3.10
N ILE A 92 25.93 10.69 -1.83
CA ILE A 92 25.64 12.03 -1.29
C ILE A 92 26.50 13.08 -1.98
N ALA A 93 27.82 12.83 -2.13
CA ALA A 93 28.75 13.73 -2.78
C ALA A 93 28.35 14.05 -4.21
N MET A 94 27.96 13.04 -4.98
CA MET A 94 27.49 13.20 -6.39
C MET A 94 26.21 14.01 -6.49
N VAL A 95 25.23 13.75 -5.61
CA VAL A 95 23.98 14.52 -5.58
C VAL A 95 24.24 15.97 -5.21
N ASN A 96 25.04 16.23 -4.17
CA ASN A 96 25.34 17.59 -3.72
C ASN A 96 26.12 18.37 -4.78
N ALA A 97 27.04 17.72 -5.51
CA ALA A 97 27.75 18.33 -6.63
C ALA A 97 26.80 18.75 -7.76
N PHE A 98 25.85 17.89 -8.11
CA PHE A 98 24.84 18.20 -9.12
C PHE A 98 23.91 19.34 -8.68
N ILE A 99 23.51 19.36 -7.41
CA ILE A 99 22.70 20.45 -6.81
C ILE A 99 23.46 21.77 -6.86
N LEU A 100 24.74 21.81 -6.52
CA LEU A 100 25.55 23.03 -6.58
C LEU A 100 25.58 23.64 -7.98
N GLN A 101 25.67 22.82 -9.02
CA GLN A 101 25.64 23.27 -10.42
C GLN A 101 24.28 23.82 -10.85
N HIS A 102 23.21 23.43 -10.13
CA HIS A 102 21.82 23.75 -10.44
C HIS A 102 21.04 24.25 -9.22
N LYS A 103 21.67 25.05 -8.38
CA LYS A 103 21.14 25.47 -7.06
C LYS A 103 19.75 26.11 -7.12
N GLU A 104 19.44 26.84 -8.19
CA GLU A 104 18.12 27.46 -8.42
C GLU A 104 16.98 26.43 -8.56
N TYR A 105 17.30 25.14 -8.86
CA TYR A 105 16.33 24.03 -9.00
C TYR A 105 16.51 22.96 -7.92
N GLU A 106 17.13 23.27 -6.80
CA GLU A 106 17.43 22.33 -5.73
C GLU A 106 16.19 21.53 -5.28
N ASP A 107 15.10 22.23 -4.95
CA ASP A 107 13.88 21.57 -4.47
C ASP A 107 13.22 20.72 -5.55
N LEU A 108 13.26 21.15 -6.82
CA LEU A 108 12.78 20.36 -7.93
C LEU A 108 13.58 19.06 -8.10
N ILE A 109 14.92 19.15 -8.06
CA ILE A 109 15.82 17.99 -8.19
C ILE A 109 15.59 17.02 -7.02
N PHE A 110 15.52 17.53 -5.79
CA PHE A 110 15.22 16.71 -4.63
C PHE A 110 13.84 16.04 -4.70
N SER A 111 12.84 16.72 -5.29
CA SER A 111 11.51 16.12 -5.47
C SER A 111 11.53 14.89 -6.37
N ILE A 112 12.42 14.85 -7.36
CA ILE A 112 12.62 13.67 -8.22
C ILE A 112 13.37 12.58 -7.45
N ILE A 113 14.43 12.92 -6.71
CA ILE A 113 15.22 12.00 -5.88
C ILE A 113 14.35 11.35 -4.80
N ASP A 114 13.53 12.15 -4.11
CA ASP A 114 12.59 11.67 -3.09
C ASP A 114 11.37 10.96 -3.68
N ARG A 115 11.29 10.91 -5.03
CA ARG A 115 10.21 10.27 -5.77
C ARG A 115 8.83 10.85 -5.45
N ASN A 116 8.78 12.14 -5.20
CA ASN A 116 7.56 12.88 -4.90
C ASN A 116 7.64 14.33 -5.42
N MET A 117 7.26 14.55 -6.67
CA MET A 117 7.20 15.88 -7.28
C MET A 117 6.03 16.73 -6.77
N GLU A 118 5.22 16.22 -5.83
CA GLU A 118 4.06 16.88 -5.23
C GLU A 118 2.99 17.37 -6.24
N ILE A 119 2.99 16.82 -7.44
CA ILE A 119 2.04 17.19 -8.51
C ILE A 119 0.61 16.71 -8.23
N ARG A 120 0.40 15.93 -7.15
CA ARG A 120 -0.91 15.38 -6.74
C ARG A 120 -1.64 14.65 -7.87
N ALA A 121 -0.88 13.98 -8.71
CA ALA A 121 -1.37 13.07 -9.74
C ALA A 121 -0.68 11.72 -9.55
N SER A 122 -1.46 10.65 -9.44
CA SER A 122 -0.93 9.29 -9.35
C SER A 122 -0.44 8.79 -10.71
N SER A 123 0.41 7.75 -10.71
CA SER A 123 0.83 7.04 -11.94
C SER A 123 -0.38 6.62 -12.79
N SER A 124 -1.49 6.24 -12.17
CA SER A 124 -2.73 5.90 -12.88
C SER A 124 -3.34 7.10 -13.63
N VAL A 125 -3.25 8.32 -13.07
CA VAL A 125 -3.73 9.53 -13.76
C VAL A 125 -2.81 9.88 -14.92
N ILE A 126 -1.50 9.78 -14.72
CA ILE A 126 -0.50 10.05 -15.75
C ILE A 126 -0.66 9.05 -16.91
N ASN A 127 -0.78 7.76 -16.61
CA ASN A 127 -0.95 6.70 -17.61
C ASN A 127 -2.29 6.76 -18.36
N LYS A 128 -3.32 7.41 -17.79
CA LYS A 128 -4.56 7.69 -18.54
C LYS A 128 -4.40 8.74 -19.63
N VAL A 129 -3.40 9.61 -19.50
CA VAL A 129 -3.11 10.67 -20.49
C VAL A 129 -1.99 10.23 -21.43
N ILE A 130 -0.95 9.62 -20.88
CA ILE A 130 0.19 9.10 -21.64
C ILE A 130 0.25 7.58 -21.37
N PRO A 131 -0.39 6.77 -22.21
CA PRO A 131 -0.50 5.32 -21.97
C PRO A 131 0.84 4.64 -21.74
N ASN A 132 0.93 3.82 -20.70
CA ASN A 132 2.10 3.00 -20.36
C ASN A 132 3.40 3.79 -20.14
N LEU A 133 3.33 5.07 -19.80
CA LEU A 133 4.53 5.87 -19.52
C LEU A 133 5.24 5.41 -18.26
N ILE A 134 4.50 5.18 -17.20
CA ILE A 134 5.05 4.79 -15.89
C ILE A 134 4.72 3.33 -15.67
N PRO A 135 5.73 2.46 -15.47
CA PRO A 135 5.49 1.10 -15.04
C PRO A 135 4.67 1.07 -13.75
N THR A 136 3.72 0.15 -13.65
CA THR A 136 2.93 -0.04 -12.44
C THR A 136 3.06 -1.47 -11.94
N PHE A 137 3.24 -1.62 -10.63
CA PHE A 137 3.17 -2.91 -9.98
C PHE A 137 1.75 -3.11 -9.48
N ASP A 138 0.89 -3.63 -10.37
CA ASP A 138 -0.52 -3.83 -10.08
C ASP A 138 -0.79 -5.29 -9.76
N VAL A 139 -1.49 -5.53 -8.65
CA VAL A 139 -1.89 -6.85 -8.18
C VAL A 139 -3.39 -6.88 -7.92
N ALA A 140 -3.96 -8.09 -7.86
CA ALA A 140 -5.36 -8.25 -7.49
C ALA A 140 -5.63 -7.67 -6.10
N LEU A 141 -6.64 -6.80 -5.99
CA LEU A 141 -7.03 -6.13 -4.76
C LEU A 141 -8.50 -6.37 -4.43
N ALA A 142 -8.77 -6.69 -3.18
CA ALA A 142 -10.10 -6.97 -2.71
C ALA A 142 -10.95 -5.71 -2.52
N THR A 143 -12.24 -5.82 -2.90
CA THR A 143 -13.31 -4.90 -2.51
C THR A 143 -13.95 -5.39 -1.20
N LYS A 144 -14.56 -4.50 -0.42
CA LYS A 144 -15.36 -4.92 0.74
C LYS A 144 -16.56 -5.73 0.24
N TYR A 145 -16.86 -6.84 0.92
CA TYR A 145 -18.02 -7.66 0.61
C TYR A 145 -19.31 -6.86 0.79
N GLU A 146 -20.20 -7.00 -0.19
CA GLU A 146 -21.60 -6.61 -0.11
C GLU A 146 -22.41 -7.75 -0.76
N PRO A 147 -23.57 -8.16 -0.21
CA PRO A 147 -24.35 -9.30 -0.75
C PRO A 147 -24.66 -9.20 -2.23
N LYS A 148 -24.89 -8.00 -2.75
CA LYS A 148 -25.16 -7.74 -4.18
C LYS A 148 -24.02 -8.06 -5.14
N PHE A 149 -22.81 -8.36 -4.63
CA PHE A 149 -21.65 -8.68 -5.47
C PHE A 149 -21.47 -10.16 -5.73
N CYS A 150 -22.22 -11.02 -5.05
CA CYS A 150 -22.13 -12.47 -5.18
C CYS A 150 -23.47 -13.06 -5.60
N ASP A 151 -23.46 -13.77 -6.71
CA ASP A 151 -24.56 -14.63 -7.15
C ASP A 151 -24.09 -16.09 -7.05
N PHE A 152 -24.32 -16.72 -5.89
CA PHE A 152 -23.86 -18.08 -5.62
C PHE A 152 -24.65 -19.15 -6.42
N GLU A 153 -25.78 -18.81 -7.02
CA GLU A 153 -26.57 -19.73 -7.84
C GLU A 153 -25.96 -19.86 -9.25
N ASN A 154 -25.53 -18.74 -9.85
CA ASN A 154 -25.04 -18.68 -11.22
C ASN A 154 -23.55 -18.50 -11.34
N GLU A 155 -22.83 -18.23 -10.24
CA GLU A 155 -21.42 -17.95 -10.21
C GLU A 155 -20.70 -18.87 -9.24
N GLU A 156 -19.48 -19.26 -9.58
CA GLU A 156 -18.67 -20.06 -8.70
C GLU A 156 -17.72 -19.19 -7.88
N TRP A 157 -17.85 -19.29 -6.55
CA TRP A 157 -17.06 -18.54 -5.59
C TRP A 157 -16.31 -19.48 -4.64
N LEU A 158 -15.03 -19.19 -4.41
CA LEU A 158 -14.20 -19.89 -3.45
C LEU A 158 -13.95 -18.99 -2.24
N GLY A 159 -14.10 -19.57 -1.06
CA GLY A 159 -13.84 -18.92 0.24
C GLY A 159 -12.56 -19.46 0.87
N SER A 160 -11.79 -18.59 1.48
CA SER A 160 -10.63 -18.93 2.30
C SER A 160 -10.57 -18.04 3.51
N ARG A 161 -9.86 -18.48 4.57
CA ARG A 161 -9.56 -17.57 5.67
C ARG A 161 -8.78 -16.37 5.17
N LYS A 162 -9.01 -15.21 5.76
CA LYS A 162 -8.18 -14.03 5.53
C LYS A 162 -6.99 -14.08 6.48
N LEU A 163 -5.80 -14.19 5.90
CA LEU A 163 -4.55 -14.20 6.62
C LEU A 163 -4.25 -12.80 7.18
N ASP A 164 -3.71 -12.73 8.39
CA ASP A 164 -3.20 -11.49 8.99
C ASP A 164 -1.68 -11.45 8.88
N GLY A 165 -1.21 -11.17 7.68
CA GLY A 165 0.19 -11.17 7.32
C GLY A 165 0.59 -9.98 6.44
N VAL A 166 1.69 -10.15 5.73
CA VAL A 166 2.16 -9.17 4.75
C VAL A 166 2.13 -9.79 3.36
N ARG A 167 1.30 -9.21 2.48
CA ARG A 167 1.22 -9.64 1.07
C ARG A 167 2.58 -9.67 0.43
N CYS A 168 2.90 -10.81 -0.18
CA CYS A 168 4.15 -11.02 -0.88
C CYS A 168 3.89 -11.65 -2.26
N ILE A 169 4.44 -11.03 -3.29
CA ILE A 169 4.44 -11.53 -4.66
C ILE A 169 5.84 -12.05 -4.93
N ILE A 170 5.98 -13.33 -5.29
CA ILE A 170 7.28 -13.90 -5.65
C ILE A 170 7.29 -14.19 -7.14
N ARG A 171 8.18 -13.52 -7.86
CA ARG A 171 8.45 -13.77 -9.29
C ARG A 171 9.65 -14.67 -9.41
N LYS A 172 9.49 -15.79 -10.10
CA LYS A 172 10.58 -16.67 -10.52
C LYS A 172 10.69 -16.65 -12.03
N GLU A 173 11.86 -16.32 -12.52
CA GLU A 173 12.20 -16.29 -13.94
C GLU A 173 13.63 -16.82 -14.11
N GLU A 174 13.77 -17.97 -14.73
CA GLU A 174 15.02 -18.74 -14.80
C GLU A 174 15.60 -18.98 -13.39
N ASP A 175 16.83 -18.54 -13.13
CA ASP A 175 17.49 -18.64 -11.82
C ASP A 175 17.18 -17.48 -10.87
N SER A 176 16.46 -16.46 -11.35
CA SER A 176 16.11 -15.28 -10.55
C SER A 176 14.82 -15.52 -9.77
N VAL A 177 14.88 -15.35 -8.45
CA VAL A 177 13.71 -15.43 -7.56
C VAL A 177 13.66 -14.16 -6.71
N ILE A 178 12.64 -13.33 -6.89
CA ILE A 178 12.53 -12.03 -6.22
C ILE A 178 11.17 -11.90 -5.54
N ALA A 179 11.17 -11.46 -4.28
CA ALA A 179 9.98 -11.19 -3.50
C ALA A 179 9.65 -9.71 -3.49
N TYR A 180 8.40 -9.38 -3.79
CA TYR A 180 7.89 -8.01 -3.83
C TYR A 180 6.73 -7.81 -2.86
N SER A 181 6.67 -6.63 -2.26
CA SER A 181 5.47 -6.17 -1.55
C SER A 181 4.33 -5.88 -2.53
N ARG A 182 3.13 -5.69 -2.00
CA ARG A 182 1.96 -5.24 -2.78
C ARG A 182 2.19 -3.98 -3.63
N GLN A 183 3.19 -3.18 -3.30
CA GLN A 183 3.54 -1.93 -3.98
C GLN A 183 4.74 -2.08 -4.93
N GLY A 184 5.27 -3.28 -5.11
CA GLY A 184 6.45 -3.54 -5.92
C GLY A 184 7.79 -3.26 -5.23
N ASN A 185 7.80 -2.99 -3.93
CA ASN A 185 9.05 -2.88 -3.19
C ASN A 185 9.58 -4.28 -2.87
N GLU A 186 10.85 -4.49 -3.15
CA GLU A 186 11.52 -5.76 -2.89
C GLU A 186 11.69 -6.03 -1.39
N PHE A 187 11.47 -7.27 -0.98
CA PHE A 187 11.79 -7.76 0.34
C PHE A 187 13.16 -8.43 0.33
N THR A 188 14.10 -7.86 1.07
CA THR A 188 15.46 -8.39 1.20
C THR A 188 15.65 -9.31 2.42
N THR A 189 14.59 -9.50 3.20
CA THR A 189 14.62 -10.25 4.46
C THR A 189 14.09 -11.70 4.32
N LEU A 190 13.63 -12.09 3.13
CA LEU A 190 12.92 -13.34 2.88
C LEU A 190 13.78 -14.43 2.24
N GLN A 191 15.11 -14.43 2.45
CA GLN A 191 16.02 -15.37 1.77
C GLN A 191 15.59 -16.83 1.95
N LYS A 192 15.17 -17.24 3.16
CA LYS A 192 14.70 -18.61 3.41
C LYS A 192 13.49 -19.01 2.55
N VAL A 193 12.60 -18.07 2.31
CA VAL A 193 11.43 -18.30 1.42
C VAL A 193 11.87 -18.40 -0.03
N LEU A 194 12.77 -17.50 -0.47
CA LEU A 194 13.31 -17.51 -1.83
C LEU A 194 14.05 -18.80 -2.15
N ASP A 195 14.84 -19.33 -1.20
CA ASP A 195 15.57 -20.59 -1.34
C ASP A 195 14.62 -21.78 -1.54
N GLU A 196 13.48 -21.78 -0.84
CA GLU A 196 12.44 -22.81 -1.02
C GLU A 196 11.70 -22.67 -2.36
N VAL A 197 11.34 -21.45 -2.75
CA VAL A 197 10.67 -21.20 -4.03
C VAL A 197 11.59 -21.51 -5.22
N ALA A 198 12.89 -21.31 -5.07
CA ALA A 198 13.88 -21.65 -6.11
C ALA A 198 13.84 -23.15 -6.50
N LYS A 199 13.47 -24.03 -5.56
CA LYS A 199 13.36 -25.48 -5.81
C LYS A 199 12.17 -25.87 -6.70
N ILE A 200 11.15 -24.99 -6.80
CA ILE A 200 9.96 -25.24 -7.63
C ILE A 200 10.34 -25.04 -9.10
N PRO A 201 10.14 -26.04 -9.99
CA PRO A 201 10.52 -25.93 -11.40
C PRO A 201 9.62 -24.97 -12.19
N GLY A 202 10.20 -24.29 -13.18
CA GLY A 202 9.51 -23.41 -14.15
C GLY A 202 9.56 -21.93 -13.81
N ASN A 203 8.96 -21.14 -14.70
CA ASN A 203 8.84 -19.70 -14.61
C ASN A 203 7.40 -19.34 -14.21
N PHE A 204 7.22 -18.57 -13.14
CA PHE A 204 5.90 -18.26 -12.60
C PHE A 204 5.92 -17.05 -11.66
N VAL A 205 4.73 -16.62 -11.27
CA VAL A 205 4.52 -15.69 -10.17
C VAL A 205 3.61 -16.35 -9.12
N LEU A 206 4.06 -16.38 -7.89
CA LEU A 206 3.24 -16.77 -6.74
C LEU A 206 2.68 -15.54 -6.06
N ASP A 207 1.41 -15.58 -5.74
CA ASP A 207 0.74 -14.58 -4.94
C ASP A 207 0.34 -15.18 -3.60
N GLY A 208 0.82 -14.58 -2.52
CA GLY A 208 0.67 -15.15 -1.18
C GLY A 208 0.82 -14.12 -0.08
N GLU A 209 0.86 -14.61 1.14
CA GLU A 209 1.02 -13.84 2.36
C GLU A 209 2.20 -14.37 3.16
N ILE A 210 3.06 -13.50 3.65
CA ILE A 210 4.06 -13.85 4.67
C ILE A 210 3.37 -13.80 6.02
N CYS A 211 3.37 -14.94 6.71
CA CYS A 211 2.83 -15.11 8.06
C CYS A 211 3.96 -15.49 9.03
N MET A 212 3.78 -15.14 10.29
CA MET A 212 4.52 -15.67 11.43
C MET A 212 3.50 -16.14 12.46
N MET A 213 3.88 -17.12 13.25
CA MET A 213 3.09 -17.54 14.39
C MET A 213 3.80 -17.13 15.68
N ASP A 214 3.03 -16.69 16.65
CA ASP A 214 3.50 -16.49 18.02
C ASP A 214 3.72 -17.85 18.75
N GLU A 215 4.14 -17.79 20.00
CA GLU A 215 4.37 -18.99 20.84
C GLU A 215 3.07 -19.76 21.12
N GLU A 216 1.92 -19.11 21.00
CA GLU A 216 0.58 -19.69 21.22
C GLU A 216 -0.01 -20.25 19.91
N GLY A 217 0.64 -20.02 18.77
CA GLY A 217 0.22 -20.50 17.45
C GLY A 217 -0.75 -19.57 16.71
N ASN A 218 -0.90 -18.31 17.16
CA ASN A 218 -1.68 -17.29 16.47
C ASN A 218 -0.83 -16.53 15.46
N GLU A 219 -1.47 -15.88 14.47
CA GLU A 219 -0.79 -15.04 13.50
C GLU A 219 -0.25 -13.76 14.19
N ASP A 220 1.08 -13.54 14.13
CA ASP A 220 1.76 -12.39 14.71
C ASP A 220 2.13 -11.34 13.66
N PHE A 221 1.19 -10.52 13.27
CA PHE A 221 1.42 -9.41 12.34
C PHE A 221 2.46 -8.41 12.84
N GLN A 222 2.51 -8.14 14.14
CA GLN A 222 3.47 -7.18 14.69
C GLN A 222 4.91 -7.73 14.64
N GLY A 223 5.08 -9.01 14.88
CA GLY A 223 6.36 -9.70 14.71
C GLY A 223 6.86 -9.64 13.27
N ILE A 224 5.96 -9.84 12.29
CA ILE A 224 6.31 -9.67 10.88
C ILE A 224 6.81 -8.25 10.61
N MET A 225 6.06 -7.23 11.04
CA MET A 225 6.38 -5.82 10.77
C MET A 225 7.72 -5.39 11.39
N LYS A 226 8.13 -5.99 12.51
CA LYS A 226 9.43 -5.74 13.16
C LYS A 226 10.60 -6.31 12.37
N GLN A 227 10.40 -7.39 11.62
CA GLN A 227 11.47 -8.11 10.92
C GLN A 227 11.53 -7.79 9.42
N ILE A 228 10.39 -7.70 8.73
CA ILE A 228 10.32 -7.67 7.24
C ILE A 228 11.01 -6.46 6.60
N LYS A 229 11.14 -5.33 7.33
CA LYS A 229 11.80 -4.11 6.87
C LYS A 229 13.19 -3.90 7.48
N ARG A 230 13.67 -4.85 8.28
CA ARG A 230 14.95 -4.71 8.98
C ARG A 230 16.10 -4.86 7.99
N LYS A 231 17.04 -3.91 7.99
CA LYS A 231 18.21 -3.96 7.12
C LYS A 231 19.19 -5.06 7.59
N ASN A 232 19.85 -5.72 6.63
CA ASN A 232 20.86 -6.76 6.88
C ASN A 232 20.35 -7.86 7.83
N HIS A 233 19.13 -8.31 7.62
CA HIS A 233 18.45 -9.31 8.42
C HIS A 233 17.74 -10.32 7.52
N THR A 234 17.73 -11.58 7.94
CA THR A 234 16.87 -12.62 7.36
C THR A 234 15.86 -13.03 8.42
N MET A 235 14.58 -13.06 8.05
CA MET A 235 13.51 -13.46 8.97
C MET A 235 13.76 -14.87 9.52
N ASP A 236 13.53 -15.05 10.83
CA ASP A 236 13.88 -16.31 11.51
C ASP A 236 12.95 -17.45 11.09
N ASN A 237 11.65 -17.27 11.18
CA ASN A 237 10.62 -18.29 10.94
C ASN A 237 9.52 -17.79 10.01
N PRO A 238 9.82 -17.36 8.76
CA PRO A 238 8.79 -16.93 7.82
C PRO A 238 7.99 -18.14 7.34
N ARG A 239 6.68 -17.97 7.21
CA ARG A 239 5.80 -18.88 6.48
C ARG A 239 5.21 -18.14 5.29
N TYR A 240 5.34 -18.70 4.11
CA TYR A 240 4.73 -18.16 2.91
C TYR A 240 3.52 -19.00 2.53
N VAL A 241 2.33 -18.39 2.66
CA VAL A 241 1.05 -19.05 2.38
C VAL A 241 0.54 -18.60 1.02
N ILE A 242 0.62 -19.50 0.05
CA ILE A 242 0.34 -19.24 -1.37
C ILE A 242 -1.17 -19.37 -1.60
N PHE A 243 -1.78 -18.43 -2.33
CA PHE A 243 -3.20 -18.47 -2.64
C PHE A 243 -3.52 -18.22 -4.12
N ASP A 244 -2.53 -17.89 -4.96
CA ASP A 244 -2.69 -17.84 -6.42
C ASP A 244 -1.37 -18.16 -7.13
N TYR A 245 -1.48 -18.65 -8.38
CA TYR A 245 -0.36 -19.00 -9.25
C TYR A 245 -0.60 -18.44 -10.64
N LEU A 246 0.34 -17.66 -11.13
CA LEU A 246 0.22 -16.96 -12.40
C LEU A 246 1.40 -17.32 -13.32
N THR A 247 1.17 -17.30 -14.62
CA THR A 247 2.27 -17.20 -15.57
C THR A 247 2.89 -15.81 -15.50
N LEU A 248 4.11 -15.66 -16.00
CA LEU A 248 4.75 -14.34 -16.13
C LEU A 248 3.88 -13.41 -16.98
N GLU A 249 3.31 -13.92 -18.07
CA GLU A 249 2.45 -13.15 -18.97
C GLU A 249 1.18 -12.64 -18.28
N GLU A 250 0.47 -13.49 -17.53
CA GLU A 250 -0.74 -13.08 -16.78
C GLU A 250 -0.44 -11.98 -15.77
N PHE A 251 0.71 -12.07 -15.11
CA PHE A 251 1.13 -11.06 -14.15
C PHE A 251 1.54 -9.76 -14.84
N ASP A 252 2.35 -9.83 -15.90
CA ASP A 252 2.89 -8.67 -16.61
C ASP A 252 1.79 -7.92 -17.38
N THR A 253 0.86 -8.64 -18.00
CA THR A 253 -0.31 -8.05 -18.66
C THR A 253 -1.43 -7.64 -17.71
N LYS A 254 -1.38 -8.13 -16.44
CA LYS A 254 -2.39 -7.89 -15.39
C LYS A 254 -3.75 -8.48 -15.70
N VAL A 255 -3.83 -9.36 -16.67
CA VAL A 255 -5.03 -10.05 -17.14
C VAL A 255 -4.71 -11.51 -17.44
N GLY A 256 -5.46 -12.42 -16.84
CA GLY A 256 -5.39 -13.85 -17.13
C GLY A 256 -6.72 -14.37 -17.62
N THR A 257 -6.69 -15.35 -18.48
CA THR A 257 -7.90 -16.06 -18.97
C THR A 257 -8.20 -17.35 -18.21
N ARG A 258 -7.18 -17.94 -17.55
CA ARG A 258 -7.35 -19.16 -16.75
C ARG A 258 -8.20 -18.88 -15.52
N SER A 259 -9.18 -19.76 -15.26
CA SER A 259 -9.98 -19.65 -14.03
C SER A 259 -9.14 -19.83 -12.77
N LEU A 260 -9.63 -19.35 -11.62
CA LEU A 260 -8.93 -19.53 -10.35
C LEU A 260 -8.67 -21.01 -10.04
N ILE A 261 -9.65 -21.88 -10.25
CA ILE A 261 -9.51 -23.33 -10.01
C ILE A 261 -8.39 -23.90 -10.88
N SER A 262 -8.28 -23.49 -12.15
CA SER A 262 -7.17 -23.91 -13.01
C SER A 262 -5.81 -23.48 -12.46
N ARG A 263 -5.71 -22.25 -11.97
CA ARG A 263 -4.47 -21.74 -11.36
C ARG A 263 -4.12 -22.44 -10.04
N LEU A 264 -5.15 -22.80 -9.24
CA LEU A 264 -4.96 -23.59 -8.02
C LEU A 264 -4.51 -25.02 -8.31
N TYR A 265 -4.98 -25.59 -9.43
CA TYR A 265 -4.52 -26.89 -9.88
C TYR A 265 -3.02 -26.88 -10.22
N ASP A 266 -2.53 -25.84 -10.86
CA ASP A 266 -1.10 -25.70 -11.15
C ASP A 266 -0.24 -25.66 -9.86
N ILE A 267 -0.77 -25.07 -8.76
CA ILE A 267 -0.11 -25.13 -7.46
C ILE A 267 -0.10 -26.57 -6.93
N GLU A 268 -1.21 -27.28 -7.05
CA GLU A 268 -1.34 -28.64 -6.56
C GLU A 268 -0.40 -29.61 -7.31
N GLU A 269 -0.17 -29.39 -8.60
CA GLU A 269 0.84 -30.15 -9.37
C GLU A 269 2.28 -29.97 -8.82
N LYS A 270 2.56 -28.85 -8.13
CA LYS A 270 3.84 -28.59 -7.45
C LYS A 270 3.86 -29.13 -6.01
N ARG A 271 2.81 -29.83 -5.59
CA ARG A 271 2.58 -30.27 -4.21
C ARG A 271 3.74 -31.08 -3.63
N VAL A 272 4.39 -31.93 -4.41
CA VAL A 272 5.52 -32.74 -3.94
C VAL A 272 6.64 -31.85 -3.39
N THR A 273 7.04 -30.81 -4.14
CA THR A 273 8.05 -29.85 -3.69
C THR A 273 7.57 -29.02 -2.51
N LEU A 274 6.27 -28.66 -2.46
CA LEU A 274 5.70 -27.87 -1.39
C LEU A 274 5.52 -28.63 -0.07
N GLN A 275 5.25 -29.94 -0.12
CA GLN A 275 5.08 -30.78 1.08
C GLN A 275 6.38 -31.03 1.84
N GLU A 276 7.52 -30.96 1.17
CA GLU A 276 8.83 -31.10 1.79
C GLU A 276 9.28 -29.82 2.52
N SER A 277 8.58 -28.71 2.29
CA SER A 277 8.92 -27.41 2.89
C SER A 277 8.11 -27.13 4.15
N ASN A 278 8.80 -26.75 5.21
CA ASN A 278 8.17 -26.20 6.42
C ASN A 278 7.86 -24.70 6.31
N ILE A 279 8.28 -24.07 5.22
CA ILE A 279 8.19 -22.61 4.99
C ILE A 279 7.04 -22.29 4.03
N LEU A 280 6.84 -23.12 2.99
CA LEU A 280 5.81 -22.94 1.98
C LEU A 280 4.55 -23.73 2.32
N SER A 281 3.40 -23.12 2.11
CA SER A 281 2.11 -23.82 2.21
C SER A 281 1.10 -23.22 1.24
N VAL A 282 0.09 -23.98 0.88
CA VAL A 282 -1.02 -23.54 0.02
C VAL A 282 -2.23 -23.24 0.90
N LEU A 283 -2.85 -22.07 0.70
CA LEU A 283 -4.06 -21.70 1.41
C LEU A 283 -5.24 -22.53 0.89
N PRO A 284 -5.91 -23.32 1.75
CA PRO A 284 -7.14 -24.01 1.36
C PRO A 284 -8.23 -23.02 0.92
N GLN A 285 -8.79 -23.24 -0.25
CA GLN A 285 -9.90 -22.46 -0.80
C GLN A 285 -11.03 -23.41 -1.13
N ILE A 286 -12.20 -23.21 -0.54
CA ILE A 286 -13.34 -24.09 -0.66
C ILE A 286 -14.49 -23.41 -1.38
N ARG A 287 -15.25 -24.17 -2.18
CA ARG A 287 -16.42 -23.63 -2.86
C ARG A 287 -17.47 -23.19 -1.86
N VAL A 288 -17.93 -21.95 -1.99
CA VAL A 288 -19.03 -21.39 -1.22
C VAL A 288 -20.34 -21.73 -1.95
N LYS A 289 -21.26 -22.41 -1.27
CA LYS A 289 -22.49 -22.92 -1.87
C LYS A 289 -23.56 -21.84 -1.96
N ASP A 290 -23.72 -21.08 -0.89
CA ASP A 290 -24.79 -20.10 -0.69
C ASP A 290 -24.43 -19.12 0.44
N LEU A 291 -25.34 -18.19 0.73
CA LEU A 291 -25.18 -17.21 1.81
C LEU A 291 -25.13 -17.83 3.21
N GLU A 292 -25.83 -18.92 3.44
CA GLU A 292 -25.83 -19.64 4.72
C GLU A 292 -24.44 -20.26 4.96
N HIS A 293 -23.88 -20.92 3.95
CA HIS A 293 -22.53 -21.47 4.00
C HIS A 293 -21.50 -20.37 4.24
N LEU A 294 -21.60 -19.22 3.55
CA LEU A 294 -20.71 -18.07 3.80
C LEU A 294 -20.82 -17.57 5.24
N SER A 295 -22.05 -17.44 5.75
CA SER A 295 -22.30 -16.99 7.12
C SER A 295 -21.67 -17.92 8.16
N LYS A 296 -21.77 -19.23 7.92
CA LYS A 296 -21.11 -20.24 8.73
C LYS A 296 -19.59 -20.12 8.70
N MET A 297 -19.00 -19.97 7.52
CA MET A 297 -17.56 -19.77 7.37
C MET A 297 -17.07 -18.52 8.12
N ILE A 298 -17.83 -17.41 8.08
CA ILE A 298 -17.50 -16.17 8.80
C ILE A 298 -17.56 -16.41 10.32
N ALA A 299 -18.57 -17.13 10.81
CA ALA A 299 -18.72 -17.46 12.23
C ALA A 299 -17.59 -18.39 12.71
N GLU A 300 -17.19 -19.37 11.92
CA GLU A 300 -16.07 -20.26 12.21
C GLU A 300 -14.74 -19.51 12.24
N ALA A 301 -14.51 -18.59 11.28
CA ALA A 301 -13.32 -17.73 11.24
C ALA A 301 -13.24 -16.84 12.50
N ASP A 302 -14.37 -16.25 12.89
CA ASP A 302 -14.46 -15.42 14.11
C ASP A 302 -14.13 -16.24 15.38
N LYS A 303 -14.72 -17.41 15.51
CA LYS A 303 -14.46 -18.33 16.64
C LYS A 303 -13.00 -18.77 16.72
N ALA A 304 -12.36 -18.92 15.55
CA ALA A 304 -10.94 -19.29 15.44
C ALA A 304 -9.98 -18.10 15.58
N GLY A 305 -10.48 -16.86 15.78
CA GLY A 305 -9.66 -15.66 15.88
C GLY A 305 -9.05 -15.17 14.56
N TYR A 306 -9.58 -15.61 13.41
CA TYR A 306 -9.08 -15.17 12.11
C TYR A 306 -9.62 -13.78 11.71
N GLU A 307 -8.85 -13.03 10.89
CA GLU A 307 -9.20 -11.68 10.42
C GLU A 307 -10.52 -11.63 9.62
N GLY A 308 -11.01 -12.78 9.14
CA GLY A 308 -12.24 -12.92 8.37
C GLY A 308 -12.08 -13.91 7.20
N ILE A 309 -12.89 -13.70 6.15
CA ILE A 309 -12.95 -14.54 4.96
C ILE A 309 -12.60 -13.71 3.72
N MET A 310 -11.84 -14.31 2.81
CA MET A 310 -11.67 -13.84 1.44
C MET A 310 -12.55 -14.67 0.51
N LEU A 311 -13.31 -13.98 -0.37
CA LEU A 311 -14.06 -14.62 -1.44
C LEU A 311 -13.39 -14.30 -2.77
N ARG A 312 -13.19 -15.32 -3.58
CA ARG A 312 -12.63 -15.22 -4.93
C ARG A 312 -13.58 -15.88 -5.93
N LYS A 313 -14.02 -15.11 -6.91
CA LYS A 313 -14.79 -15.64 -8.02
C LYS A 313 -13.89 -16.51 -8.91
N ASN A 314 -14.42 -17.63 -9.40
CA ASN A 314 -13.69 -18.54 -10.29
C ASN A 314 -13.58 -17.98 -11.71
N VAL A 315 -12.82 -16.90 -11.87
CA VAL A 315 -12.59 -16.21 -13.14
C VAL A 315 -11.10 -15.97 -13.38
N GLY A 316 -10.75 -15.40 -14.52
CA GLY A 316 -9.39 -15.01 -14.85
C GLY A 316 -8.77 -14.00 -13.89
N TYR A 317 -7.45 -13.90 -13.90
CA TYR A 317 -6.72 -12.95 -13.06
C TYR A 317 -6.98 -11.50 -13.48
N GLU A 318 -7.15 -10.63 -12.52
CA GLU A 318 -7.26 -9.18 -12.71
C GLU A 318 -6.29 -8.46 -11.77
N GLY A 319 -5.19 -7.92 -12.29
CA GLY A 319 -4.19 -7.13 -11.55
C GLY A 319 -4.71 -5.74 -11.17
N LYS A 320 -5.89 -5.66 -10.55
CA LYS A 320 -6.53 -4.40 -10.13
C LYS A 320 -7.48 -4.64 -8.97
N ARG A 321 -8.05 -3.57 -8.42
CA ARG A 321 -9.20 -3.70 -7.52
C ARG A 321 -10.43 -4.17 -8.30
N SER A 322 -11.01 -5.28 -7.85
CA SER A 322 -12.13 -5.94 -8.54
C SER A 322 -13.21 -6.38 -7.54
N LYS A 323 -14.44 -6.56 -8.04
CA LYS A 323 -15.53 -7.19 -7.31
C LYS A 323 -15.45 -8.72 -7.40
N ASN A 324 -14.55 -9.28 -8.21
CA ASN A 324 -14.26 -10.71 -8.29
C ASN A 324 -13.37 -11.20 -7.14
N LEU A 325 -12.85 -10.28 -6.33
CA LEU A 325 -12.11 -10.56 -5.11
C LEU A 325 -12.68 -9.70 -3.98
N LEU A 326 -13.25 -10.33 -2.96
CA LEU A 326 -13.94 -9.66 -1.87
C LEU A 326 -13.33 -10.03 -0.53
N LYS A 327 -13.39 -9.10 0.42
CA LYS A 327 -12.99 -9.32 1.81
C LYS A 327 -14.20 -9.17 2.73
N CYS A 328 -14.49 -10.24 3.47
CA CYS A 328 -15.49 -10.30 4.52
C CYS A 328 -14.76 -10.21 5.85
N LYS A 329 -14.86 -9.06 6.52
CA LYS A 329 -14.34 -8.86 7.86
C LYS A 329 -15.52 -8.71 8.82
N LYS A 330 -15.41 -9.29 10.00
CA LYS A 330 -16.30 -8.93 11.11
C LYS A 330 -15.78 -7.63 11.72
N PHE A 331 -16.72 -6.78 12.10
CA PHE A 331 -16.44 -5.59 12.87
C PHE A 331 -17.31 -5.64 14.13
N PHE A 332 -16.79 -5.12 15.20
CA PHE A 332 -17.53 -4.88 16.42
C PHE A 332 -17.99 -3.44 16.41
N ASP A 333 -19.21 -3.21 16.87
CA ASP A 333 -19.73 -1.89 17.13
C ASP A 333 -19.92 -1.74 18.65
N ALA A 334 -19.40 -0.67 19.20
CA ALA A 334 -19.62 -0.32 20.61
C ALA A 334 -19.87 1.18 20.75
N GLU A 335 -20.56 1.54 21.82
CA GLU A 335 -20.89 2.93 22.11
C GLU A 335 -19.93 3.48 23.15
N TYR A 336 -19.48 4.71 22.95
CA TYR A 336 -18.53 5.40 23.82
C TYR A 336 -18.91 6.85 23.97
N VAL A 337 -18.56 7.41 25.13
CA VAL A 337 -18.64 8.86 25.34
C VAL A 337 -17.35 9.50 24.86
N VAL A 338 -17.45 10.59 24.13
CA VAL A 338 -16.30 11.40 23.70
C VAL A 338 -15.79 12.20 24.89
N GLU A 339 -14.53 12.00 25.25
CA GLU A 339 -13.91 12.66 26.40
C GLU A 339 -13.16 13.94 26.03
N SER A 340 -12.41 13.88 24.93
CA SER A 340 -11.64 15.01 24.43
C SER A 340 -11.50 14.96 22.92
N LEU A 341 -11.03 16.06 22.34
CA LEU A 341 -10.85 16.24 20.89
C LEU A 341 -9.45 16.76 20.61
N ASP A 342 -8.92 16.36 19.46
CA ASP A 342 -7.69 16.89 18.90
C ASP A 342 -7.95 17.49 17.52
N PHE A 343 -7.26 18.59 17.19
CA PHE A 343 -7.47 19.36 16.00
C PHE A 343 -6.16 19.49 15.22
N ASP A 344 -6.25 19.47 13.90
CA ASP A 344 -5.10 19.66 13.02
C ASP A 344 -5.50 20.45 11.77
N ASN A 345 -4.52 20.98 11.10
CA ASN A 345 -4.68 21.70 9.85
C ASN A 345 -4.85 20.73 8.68
N HIS A 346 -6.03 20.72 8.09
CA HIS A 346 -6.35 19.91 6.93
C HIS A 346 -6.38 20.76 5.65
N ARG A 347 -5.89 20.20 4.57
CA ARG A 347 -5.95 20.80 3.25
C ARG A 347 -7.26 20.39 2.58
N ILE A 348 -8.09 21.34 2.23
CA ILE A 348 -9.35 21.11 1.53
C ILE A 348 -9.43 21.95 0.27
N ILE A 349 -10.33 21.56 -0.63
CA ILE A 349 -10.64 22.35 -1.83
C ILE A 349 -11.94 23.15 -1.56
N ARG A 350 -11.83 24.48 -1.60
CA ARG A 350 -12.98 25.39 -1.52
C ARG A 350 -12.94 26.29 -2.74
N ASP A 351 -14.03 26.35 -3.50
CA ASP A 351 -14.15 27.16 -4.72
C ASP A 351 -13.02 26.94 -5.74
N GLY A 352 -12.61 25.67 -5.90
CA GLY A 352 -11.54 25.27 -6.80
C GLY A 352 -10.10 25.58 -6.33
N LYS A 353 -9.94 26.19 -5.16
CA LYS A 353 -8.65 26.51 -4.56
C LYS A 353 -8.37 25.62 -3.36
N GLU A 354 -7.11 25.29 -3.16
CA GLU A 354 -6.67 24.62 -1.94
C GLU A 354 -6.56 25.64 -0.82
N VAL A 355 -7.20 25.35 0.30
CA VAL A 355 -7.11 26.14 1.52
C VAL A 355 -6.75 25.20 2.68
N VAL A 356 -5.99 25.71 3.61
CA VAL A 356 -5.69 25.02 4.89
C VAL A 356 -6.70 25.50 5.91
N VAL A 357 -7.40 24.55 6.53
CA VAL A 357 -8.46 24.84 7.50
C VAL A 357 -8.22 23.95 8.73
N PRO A 358 -8.25 24.54 9.94
CA PRO A 358 -8.26 23.74 11.15
C PRO A 358 -9.54 22.89 11.21
N MET A 359 -9.41 21.63 11.60
CA MET A 359 -10.51 20.66 11.64
C MET A 359 -10.28 19.65 12.74
N LEU A 360 -11.36 18.99 13.16
CA LEU A 360 -11.26 17.80 14.02
C LEU A 360 -10.36 16.76 13.37
N ALA A 361 -9.25 16.44 14.02
CA ALA A 361 -8.35 15.36 13.65
C ALA A 361 -8.90 14.03 14.19
N GLN A 362 -9.11 13.95 15.49
CA GLN A 362 -9.60 12.75 16.17
C GLN A 362 -10.35 13.08 17.46
N ALA A 363 -11.21 12.16 17.87
CA ALA A 363 -11.87 12.18 19.17
C ALA A 363 -11.24 11.10 20.05
N TYR A 364 -11.14 11.36 21.34
CA TYR A 364 -10.66 10.39 22.31
C TYR A 364 -11.83 9.81 23.11
N ILE A 365 -11.75 8.51 23.32
CA ILE A 365 -12.71 7.70 24.06
C ILE A 365 -11.96 6.82 25.05
N THR A 366 -12.61 6.36 26.12
CA THR A 366 -12.05 5.33 27.00
C THR A 366 -12.59 3.95 26.64
N HIS A 367 -11.69 3.02 26.33
CA HIS A 367 -12.00 1.61 26.13
C HIS A 367 -11.27 0.75 27.16
N LYS A 368 -12.01 0.05 28.02
CA LYS A 368 -11.47 -0.79 29.12
C LYS A 368 -10.42 -0.07 29.98
N GLY A 369 -10.63 1.21 30.24
CA GLY A 369 -9.74 2.04 31.06
C GLY A 369 -8.54 2.63 30.36
N TYR A 370 -8.44 2.47 29.04
CA TYR A 370 -7.37 3.03 28.20
C TYR A 370 -7.93 4.05 27.23
N GLU A 371 -7.20 5.14 27.03
CA GLU A 371 -7.53 6.15 26.04
C GLU A 371 -7.29 5.64 24.62
N VAL A 372 -8.28 5.83 23.75
CA VAL A 372 -8.21 5.42 22.34
C VAL A 372 -8.61 6.58 21.44
N ALA A 373 -7.76 6.89 20.46
CA ALA A 373 -8.00 7.90 19.45
C ALA A 373 -8.84 7.35 18.29
N VAL A 374 -9.90 8.08 17.90
CA VAL A 374 -10.79 7.74 16.79
C VAL A 374 -10.76 8.85 15.74
N GLY A 375 -9.88 8.70 14.76
CA GLY A 375 -9.68 9.69 13.69
C GLY A 375 -10.50 9.43 12.42
N SER A 376 -11.07 8.24 12.25
CA SER A 376 -11.81 7.84 11.05
C SER A 376 -13.33 7.93 11.25
N GLY A 377 -14.06 8.08 10.12
CA GLY A 377 -15.53 8.10 10.10
C GLY A 377 -16.15 9.50 10.12
N TRP A 378 -15.38 10.52 10.33
CA TRP A 378 -15.81 11.92 10.28
C TRP A 378 -15.83 12.43 8.83
N ASN A 379 -16.95 13.01 8.41
CA ASN A 379 -17.01 13.74 7.15
C ASN A 379 -16.45 15.17 7.32
N GLN A 380 -16.23 15.87 6.21
CA GLN A 380 -15.62 17.21 6.23
C GLN A 380 -16.48 18.24 6.98
N GLU A 381 -17.79 18.18 6.83
CA GLU A 381 -18.73 19.09 7.50
C GLU A 381 -18.70 18.87 9.01
N GLN A 382 -18.69 17.61 9.46
CA GLN A 382 -18.56 17.27 10.88
C GLN A 382 -17.23 17.74 11.47
N ARG A 383 -16.12 17.57 10.73
CA ARG A 383 -14.80 18.01 11.18
C ARG A 383 -14.73 19.53 11.37
N ILE A 384 -15.33 20.31 10.49
CA ILE A 384 -15.41 21.77 10.60
C ILE A 384 -16.37 22.17 11.74
N LYS A 385 -17.55 21.50 11.81
CA LYS A 385 -18.56 21.78 12.84
C LYS A 385 -18.03 21.61 14.24
N TYR A 386 -17.33 20.50 14.49
CA TYR A 386 -16.84 20.17 15.83
C TYR A 386 -15.51 20.85 16.17
N GLU A 387 -14.77 21.36 15.21
CA GLU A 387 -13.66 22.28 15.48
C GLU A 387 -14.20 23.63 15.94
N ALA A 388 -15.20 24.17 15.24
CA ALA A 388 -15.80 25.45 15.60
C ALA A 388 -16.60 25.40 16.90
N ASN A 389 -17.16 24.23 17.28
CA ASN A 389 -18.02 24.04 18.44
C ASN A 389 -17.73 22.69 19.12
N PRO A 390 -16.61 22.54 19.84
CA PRO A 390 -16.21 21.30 20.47
C PRO A 390 -17.22 20.74 21.46
N GLU A 391 -17.96 21.60 22.13
CA GLU A 391 -19.00 21.27 23.10
C GLU A 391 -20.18 20.50 22.49
N LEU A 392 -20.35 20.52 21.17
CA LEU A 392 -21.38 19.75 20.50
C LEU A 392 -21.02 18.25 20.39
N LEU A 393 -19.75 17.90 20.61
CA LEU A 393 -19.26 16.53 20.51
C LEU A 393 -18.72 15.98 21.85
N ILE A 394 -18.03 16.79 22.65
CA ILE A 394 -17.53 16.38 23.98
C ILE A 394 -18.73 16.01 24.87
N GLY A 395 -18.62 14.86 25.52
CA GLY A 395 -19.67 14.29 26.37
C GLY A 395 -20.82 13.65 25.59
N LYS A 396 -20.79 13.63 24.27
CA LYS A 396 -21.77 12.91 23.43
C LYS A 396 -21.38 11.46 23.25
N THR A 397 -22.40 10.61 23.11
CA THR A 397 -22.22 9.21 22.76
C THR A 397 -22.00 9.08 21.27
N ILE A 398 -21.03 8.25 20.89
CA ILE A 398 -20.77 7.85 19.51
C ILE A 398 -20.74 6.34 19.38
N THR A 399 -21.22 5.81 18.26
CA THR A 399 -20.97 4.40 17.89
C THR A 399 -19.65 4.32 17.15
N VAL A 400 -18.71 3.56 17.68
CA VAL A 400 -17.42 3.25 17.05
C VAL A 400 -17.44 1.82 16.57
N GLN A 401 -17.19 1.64 15.29
CA GLN A 401 -16.92 0.34 14.70
C GLN A 401 -15.42 0.09 14.73
N TYR A 402 -14.99 -1.08 15.17
CA TYR A 402 -13.58 -1.48 15.18
C TYR A 402 -13.44 -2.94 14.77
N PHE A 403 -12.22 -3.31 14.37
CA PHE A 403 -11.94 -4.66 13.90
C PHE A 403 -11.68 -5.62 15.07
N GLU A 404 -10.76 -5.25 15.94
CA GLU A 404 -10.34 -6.04 17.10
C GLU A 404 -9.69 -5.15 18.17
N GLU A 405 -9.50 -5.71 19.35
CA GLU A 405 -8.66 -5.11 20.38
C GLU A 405 -7.19 -5.43 20.11
N THR A 406 -6.31 -4.45 20.29
CA THR A 406 -4.86 -4.61 20.12
C THR A 406 -4.14 -4.05 21.34
N LYS A 407 -2.90 -4.46 21.54
CA LYS A 407 -2.01 -3.82 22.51
C LYS A 407 -1.28 -2.65 21.83
N ASN A 408 -1.27 -1.49 22.45
CA ASN A 408 -0.45 -0.36 22.02
C ASN A 408 1.02 -0.57 22.40
N GLN A 409 1.91 0.34 22.00
CA GLN A 409 3.35 0.25 22.27
C GLN A 409 3.69 0.31 23.78
N GLU A 410 2.79 0.83 24.59
CA GLU A 410 2.93 0.97 26.04
C GLU A 410 2.28 -0.20 26.79
N GLY A 411 1.77 -1.20 26.09
CA GLY A 411 1.11 -2.39 26.66
C GLY A 411 -0.36 -2.19 27.05
N GLY A 412 -0.94 -1.01 26.79
CA GLY A 412 -2.36 -0.73 26.99
C GLY A 412 -3.23 -1.33 25.87
N ILE A 413 -4.53 -1.51 26.15
CA ILE A 413 -5.52 -1.96 25.16
C ILE A 413 -5.89 -0.80 24.24
N SER A 414 -5.95 -1.05 22.95
CA SER A 414 -6.40 -0.12 21.92
C SER A 414 -7.34 -0.82 20.93
N LEU A 415 -7.95 -0.06 20.02
CA LEU A 415 -8.84 -0.56 18.98
C LEU A 415 -8.15 -0.51 17.61
N ARG A 416 -8.26 -1.58 16.84
CA ARG A 416 -7.73 -1.65 15.48
C ARG A 416 -8.75 -1.10 14.49
N PHE A 417 -8.35 -0.09 13.70
CA PHE A 417 -9.19 0.61 12.73
C PHE A 417 -10.49 1.21 13.28
N PRO A 418 -10.46 1.93 14.41
CA PRO A 418 -11.66 2.53 14.97
C PRO A 418 -12.23 3.58 14.02
N THR A 419 -13.54 3.50 13.78
CA THR A 419 -14.24 4.37 12.82
C THR A 419 -15.59 4.77 13.41
N VAL A 420 -15.87 6.07 13.49
CA VAL A 420 -17.17 6.56 13.93
C VAL A 420 -18.25 6.23 12.89
N LYS A 421 -19.35 5.67 13.34
CA LYS A 421 -20.52 5.33 12.53
C LYS A 421 -21.69 6.26 12.76
N HIS A 422 -21.89 6.64 14.01
CA HIS A 422 -22.99 7.50 14.39
C HIS A 422 -22.59 8.41 15.55
N VAL A 423 -23.17 9.61 15.59
CA VAL A 423 -23.04 10.56 16.69
C VAL A 423 -24.46 10.83 17.23
N TYR A 424 -24.67 10.62 18.51
CA TYR A 424 -25.96 10.83 19.16
C TYR A 424 -26.02 12.26 19.73
N GLU A 425 -26.35 13.23 18.91
CA GLU A 425 -26.38 14.66 19.29
C GLU A 425 -27.42 14.95 20.40
N ASN A 426 -28.53 14.23 20.40
CA ASN A 426 -29.64 14.43 21.37
C ASN A 426 -29.50 13.62 22.66
N GLY A 427 -28.35 13.02 22.88
CA GLY A 427 -28.05 12.20 24.06
C GLY A 427 -28.55 10.76 23.94
N ARG A 428 -27.70 9.81 24.29
CA ARG A 428 -28.01 8.40 24.53
C ARG A 428 -27.20 7.96 25.75
N THR A 429 -27.82 7.26 26.66
CA THR A 429 -27.13 6.66 27.80
C THR A 429 -26.42 5.38 27.32
N VAL A 430 -25.14 5.26 27.60
CA VAL A 430 -24.29 4.08 27.31
C VAL A 430 -24.43 3.07 28.45
#